data_5eb56bd5f092b668f185a31cd70571c8
#
_entry.id   5eb56bd5f092b668f185a31cd70571c8
#
_cell.length_a   1.000
_cell.length_b   1.000
_cell.length_c   1.000
_cell.angle_alpha   90.00
_cell.angle_beta   90.00
_cell.angle_gamma   90.00
#
_symmetry.space_group_name_H-M   'P 1'
#
loop_
_entity.id
_entity.type
_entity.pdbx_description
1 polymer ?
#
loop_
_entity_poly.entity_id
_entity_poly.type
_entity_poly.pdbx_seq_one_letter_code
_entity_poly.pdbx_strand_id
1 'polypeptide(L)'
;MGVNFDVVYHPDVAKKDIPKLSPFDKDKIKKAIEEKLTAHPEMFGKPLRRSLKGYRKLRVGDHRIIYRIEGKKIKIFCIGHRSIVYEKANKRL
;
A
#
# COMPACT_ATOMS: atom_id res chain seq x y z
N MET A 1 9.86 -19.87 11.96
CA MET A 1 10.49 -18.82 11.17
C MET A 1 9.48 -18.22 10.23
N GLY A 2 9.32 -16.93 10.29
CA GLY A 2 8.43 -16.23 9.39
C GLY A 2 9.00 -16.15 7.98
N VAL A 3 8.11 -16.17 7.00
CA VAL A 3 8.49 -15.89 5.62
C VAL A 3 8.31 -14.40 5.37
N ASN A 4 9.38 -13.72 5.01
CA ASN A 4 9.29 -12.32 4.64
C ASN A 4 8.86 -12.19 3.19
N PHE A 5 7.96 -11.24 2.96
CA PHE A 5 7.52 -10.91 1.61
C PHE A 5 8.40 -9.80 1.04
N ASP A 6 8.67 -9.89 -0.25
CA ASP A 6 9.38 -8.82 -0.96
C ASP A 6 8.40 -7.73 -1.35
N VAL A 7 8.83 -6.48 -1.24
CA VAL A 7 7.98 -5.34 -1.57
C VAL A 7 8.37 -4.77 -2.94
N VAL A 8 7.37 -4.63 -3.80
CA VAL A 8 7.55 -4.06 -5.14
C VAL A 8 6.63 -2.84 -5.24
N TYR A 9 7.15 -1.72 -5.69
CA TYR A 9 6.38 -0.49 -5.82
C TYR A 9 5.97 -0.26 -7.27
N HIS A 10 4.69 0.04 -7.47
CA HIS A 10 4.24 0.52 -8.77
C HIS A 10 5.05 1.78 -9.14
N PRO A 11 5.45 1.94 -10.42
CA PRO A 11 6.25 3.12 -10.81
C PRO A 11 5.65 4.45 -10.38
N ASP A 12 4.33 4.59 -10.45
CA ASP A 12 3.66 5.82 -10.05
C ASP A 12 3.69 6.06 -8.54
N VAL A 13 3.83 5.01 -7.73
CA VAL A 13 4.00 5.17 -6.30
C VAL A 13 5.32 5.88 -6.03
N ALA A 14 6.40 5.41 -6.64
CA ALA A 14 7.73 6.00 -6.44
C ALA A 14 7.84 7.40 -7.05
N LYS A 15 7.23 7.62 -8.22
CA LYS A 15 7.37 8.87 -8.95
C LYS A 15 6.37 9.96 -8.54
N LYS A 16 5.17 9.57 -8.12
CA LYS A 16 4.08 10.52 -7.85
C LYS A 16 3.60 10.52 -6.42
N ASP A 17 3.35 9.33 -5.85
CA ASP A 17 2.74 9.24 -4.53
C ASP A 17 3.70 9.60 -3.40
N ILE A 18 4.87 8.97 -3.38
CA ILE A 18 5.86 9.19 -2.32
C ILE A 18 6.38 10.62 -2.27
N PRO A 19 6.73 11.25 -3.41
CA PRO A 19 7.22 12.64 -3.38
C PRO A 19 6.24 13.65 -2.80
N LYS A 20 4.94 13.35 -2.79
CA LYS A 20 3.92 14.24 -2.22
C LYS A 20 3.77 14.12 -0.72
N LEU A 21 4.38 13.11 -0.11
CA LEU A 21 4.29 12.89 1.33
C LEU A 21 5.28 13.78 2.06
N SER A 22 4.87 14.26 3.26
CA SER A 22 5.80 14.94 4.15
C SER A 22 6.85 13.93 4.63
N PRO A 23 8.03 14.41 5.10
CA PRO A 23 9.02 13.49 5.66
C PRO A 23 8.48 12.64 6.79
N PHE A 24 7.62 13.20 7.64
CA PHE A 24 6.99 12.48 8.73
C PHE A 24 6.09 11.36 8.23
N ASP A 25 5.21 11.66 7.27
CA ASP A 25 4.30 10.67 6.71
C ASP A 25 5.04 9.61 5.92
N LYS A 26 6.08 10.00 5.20
CA LYS A 26 6.92 9.09 4.44
C LYS A 26 7.56 8.04 5.35
N ASP A 27 8.13 8.48 6.47
CA ASP A 27 8.76 7.59 7.43
C ASP A 27 7.74 6.65 8.06
N LYS A 28 6.59 7.19 8.44
CA LYS A 28 5.53 6.42 9.07
C LYS A 28 4.98 5.34 8.14
N ILE A 29 4.79 5.68 6.88
CA ILE A 29 4.29 4.74 5.87
C ILE A 29 5.35 3.67 5.58
N LYS A 30 6.61 4.05 5.47
CA LYS A 30 7.70 3.11 5.25
C LYS A 30 7.77 2.08 6.38
N LYS A 31 7.70 2.54 7.62
CA LYS A 31 7.70 1.65 8.78
C LYS A 31 6.52 0.69 8.77
N ALA A 32 5.33 1.18 8.42
CA ALA A 32 4.14 0.36 8.36
C ALA A 32 4.29 -0.76 7.32
N ILE A 33 4.84 -0.45 6.17
CA ILE A 33 5.08 -1.44 5.12
C ILE A 33 6.10 -2.47 5.61
N GLU A 34 7.23 -2.01 6.13
CA GLU A 34 8.31 -2.89 6.55
C GLU A 34 7.94 -3.77 7.74
N GLU A 35 7.19 -3.23 8.70
CA GLU A 35 6.86 -3.97 9.92
C GLU A 35 5.63 -4.86 9.78
N LYS A 36 4.64 -4.42 9.01
CA LYS A 36 3.35 -5.12 8.91
C LYS A 36 3.22 -5.95 7.65
N LEU A 37 3.46 -5.34 6.51
CA LEU A 37 3.18 -6.00 5.23
C LEU A 37 4.22 -7.04 4.84
N THR A 38 5.46 -6.86 5.23
CA THR A 38 6.49 -7.85 4.92
C THR A 38 6.34 -9.14 5.69
N ALA A 39 5.68 -9.09 6.84
CA ALA A 39 5.50 -10.26 7.70
C ALA A 39 4.10 -10.84 7.61
N HIS A 40 3.07 -10.01 7.69
CA HIS A 40 1.68 -10.45 7.78
C HIS A 40 0.74 -9.63 6.90
N PRO A 41 0.94 -9.64 5.56
CA PRO A 41 0.14 -8.79 4.68
C PRO A 41 -1.35 -9.13 4.68
N GLU A 42 -1.71 -10.38 4.95
CA GLU A 42 -3.11 -10.82 4.99
C GLU A 42 -3.81 -10.37 6.26
N MET A 43 -3.05 -10.16 7.33
CA MET A 43 -3.57 -9.88 8.65
C MET A 43 -3.91 -8.41 8.83
N PHE A 44 -3.09 -7.52 8.26
CA PHE A 44 -3.18 -6.10 8.52
C PHE A 44 -3.99 -5.33 7.50
N GLY A 45 -4.18 -5.86 6.31
CA GLY A 45 -4.93 -5.18 5.27
C GLY A 45 -6.33 -5.73 5.11
N LYS A 46 -7.29 -4.84 4.85
CA LYS A 46 -8.67 -5.23 4.57
C LYS A 46 -8.89 -5.37 3.08
N PRO A 47 -9.53 -6.46 2.61
CA PRO A 47 -9.83 -6.63 1.19
C PRO A 47 -10.73 -5.52 0.66
N LEU A 48 -10.49 -5.12 -0.56
CA LEU A 48 -11.33 -4.16 -1.27
C LEU A 48 -12.30 -4.89 -2.17
N ARG A 49 -13.30 -4.17 -2.68
CA ARG A 49 -14.37 -4.73 -3.49
C ARG A 49 -14.47 -4.03 -4.84
N ARG A 50 -15.36 -4.52 -5.70
CA ARG A 50 -15.68 -3.93 -7.01
C ARG A 50 -14.45 -3.83 -7.90
N SER A 51 -14.18 -2.66 -8.45
CA SER A 51 -13.06 -2.45 -9.38
C SER A 51 -11.69 -2.74 -8.76
N LEU A 52 -11.59 -2.65 -7.44
CA LEU A 52 -10.36 -2.93 -6.70
C LEU A 52 -10.35 -4.32 -6.05
N LYS A 53 -11.22 -5.21 -6.51
CA LYS A 53 -11.23 -6.58 -6.02
C LYS A 53 -9.85 -7.23 -6.25
N GLY A 54 -9.36 -7.92 -5.24
CA GLY A 54 -8.03 -8.51 -5.28
C GLY A 54 -6.95 -7.63 -4.65
N TYR A 55 -7.28 -6.37 -4.39
CA TYR A 55 -6.40 -5.46 -3.67
C TYR A 55 -6.83 -5.36 -2.21
N ARG A 56 -5.92 -4.87 -1.39
CA ARG A 56 -6.15 -4.65 0.03
C ARG A 56 -5.73 -3.24 0.40
N LYS A 57 -6.26 -2.73 1.51
CA LYS A 57 -5.89 -1.42 2.03
C LYS A 57 -5.31 -1.54 3.43
N LEU A 58 -4.25 -0.79 3.69
CA LEU A 58 -3.68 -0.63 5.03
C LEU A 58 -3.85 0.82 5.44
N ARG A 59 -4.41 1.01 6.62
CA ARG A 59 -4.59 2.34 7.20
C ARG A 59 -3.33 2.77 7.93
N VAL A 60 -2.82 3.96 7.59
CA VAL A 60 -1.68 4.58 8.27
C VAL A 60 -2.04 6.04 8.51
N GLY A 61 -2.60 6.36 9.67
CA GLY A 61 -3.10 7.69 9.95
C GLY A 61 -4.21 8.08 8.99
N ASP A 62 -4.05 9.22 8.34
CA ASP A 62 -5.00 9.69 7.31
C ASP A 62 -4.67 9.17 5.92
N HIS A 63 -3.64 8.36 5.80
CA HIS A 63 -3.23 7.78 4.53
C HIS A 63 -3.68 6.33 4.42
N ARG A 64 -3.77 5.86 3.19
CA ARG A 64 -4.09 4.47 2.87
C ARG A 64 -3.06 3.96 1.89
N ILE A 65 -2.62 2.73 2.13
CA ILE A 65 -1.74 2.01 1.23
C ILE A 65 -2.57 0.94 0.55
N ILE A 66 -2.71 1.02 -0.77
CA ILE A 66 -3.44 0.02 -1.54
C ILE A 66 -2.40 -0.92 -2.13
N TYR A 67 -2.53 -2.19 -1.82
CA TYR A 67 -1.55 -3.19 -2.22
C TYR A 67 -2.23 -4.51 -2.59
N ARG A 68 -1.44 -5.39 -3.17
CA ARG A 68 -1.89 -6.70 -3.61
C ARG A 68 -0.83 -7.73 -3.26
N ILE A 69 -1.27 -8.91 -2.85
CA ILE A 69 -0.37 -10.01 -2.53
C ILE A 69 -0.30 -10.94 -3.74
N GLU A 70 0.91 -11.13 -4.27
CA GLU A 70 1.14 -12.07 -5.38
C GLU A 70 2.28 -13.01 -5.00
N GLY A 71 1.93 -14.24 -4.61
CA GLY A 71 2.92 -15.18 -4.12
C GLY A 71 3.63 -14.63 -2.90
N LYS A 72 4.93 -14.48 -2.98
CA LYS A 72 5.75 -13.92 -1.90
C LYS A 72 6.05 -12.44 -2.07
N LYS A 73 5.33 -11.77 -2.97
CA LYS A 73 5.53 -10.35 -3.24
C LYS A 73 4.34 -9.53 -2.79
N ILE A 74 4.64 -8.37 -2.24
CA ILE A 74 3.64 -7.35 -1.91
C ILE A 74 3.80 -6.25 -2.94
N LYS A 75 2.79 -6.08 -3.77
CA LYS A 75 2.81 -5.01 -4.79
C LYS A 75 2.08 -3.81 -4.26
N ILE A 76 2.83 -2.75 -3.96
CA ILE A 76 2.26 -1.48 -3.53
C ILE A 76 1.77 -0.75 -4.77
N PHE A 77 0.45 -0.57 -4.86
CA PHE A 77 -0.20 -0.03 -6.05
C PHE A 77 -0.48 1.45 -5.98
N CYS A 78 -0.85 1.94 -4.80
CA CYS A 78 -1.22 3.35 -4.63
C CYS A 78 -1.06 3.75 -3.17
N ILE A 79 -0.56 4.96 -2.93
CA ILE A 79 -0.48 5.55 -1.60
C ILE A 79 -1.07 6.95 -1.71
N GLY A 80 -1.97 7.29 -0.78
CA GLY A 80 -2.56 8.61 -0.79
C GLY A 80 -3.43 8.86 0.42
N HIS A 81 -3.88 10.11 0.54
CA HIS A 81 -4.80 10.51 1.58
C HIS A 81 -6.13 9.75 1.41
N ARG A 82 -6.75 9.41 2.53
CA ARG A 82 -8.01 8.64 2.53
C ARG A 82 -9.10 9.23 1.66
N SER A 83 -9.08 10.55 1.45
CA SER A 83 -10.12 11.22 0.67
C SER A 83 -9.98 11.05 -0.84
N ILE A 84 -8.78 10.70 -1.35
CA ILE A 84 -8.53 10.64 -2.77
C ILE A 84 -7.95 9.31 -3.27
N VAL A 85 -7.47 8.48 -2.37
CA VAL A 85 -6.67 7.30 -2.75
C VAL A 85 -7.45 6.30 -3.60
N TYR A 86 -8.73 6.11 -3.30
CA TYR A 86 -9.54 5.12 -4.04
C TYR A 86 -9.82 5.56 -5.47
N GLU A 87 -10.14 6.84 -5.64
CA GLU A 87 -10.32 7.40 -6.98
C GLU A 87 -9.03 7.34 -7.77
N LYS A 88 -7.92 7.70 -7.13
CA LYS A 88 -6.60 7.64 -7.75
C LYS A 88 -6.23 6.21 -8.16
N ALA A 89 -6.49 5.24 -7.31
CA ALA A 89 -6.22 3.85 -7.60
C ALA A 89 -7.07 3.33 -8.76
N ASN A 90 -8.34 3.70 -8.80
CA ASN A 90 -9.22 3.33 -9.91
C ASN A 90 -8.73 3.87 -11.25
N LYS A 91 -8.24 5.09 -11.27
CA LYS A 91 -7.68 5.69 -12.49
C LYS A 91 -6.38 5.03 -12.93
N ARG A 92 -5.69 4.38 -12.00
CA ARG A 92 -4.40 3.74 -12.26
C ARG A 92 -4.53 2.31 -12.78
N LEU A 93 -5.71 1.72 -12.68
CA LEU A 93 -5.97 0.35 -13.12
C LEU A 93 -5.74 0.12 -14.63
#